data_b49781ab2b87eb69157e399d1bcc8f04
#
_entry.id   b49781ab2b87eb69157e399d1bcc8f04
#
_cell.length_a   1.000
_cell.length_b   1.000
_cell.length_c   1.000
_cell.angle_alpha   90.00
_cell.angle_beta   90.00
_cell.angle_gamma   90.00
#
_symmetry.space_group_name_H-M   'P 1'
#
loop_
_entity.id
_entity.type
_entity.pdbx_description
1 polymer ?
#
loop_
_entity_poly.entity_id
_entity_poly.type
_entity_poly.pdbx_seq_one_letter_code
_entity_poly.pdbx_strand_id
1 'polypeptide(L)'
;MNTSFDLNRCPLIVIWETTQACDLSCCHCRACAQSKRHPLELTTMEAEKLIRDIADLKPPIFILTGGDPLKRSDIFYLVRRAVAYGLHPAMTPSATPLLTREAIADLKRAHLSRMAVSLDGASPELHDAFRGVSGSFARTLEAIHWANEFGLPIQVNTSISKRNVHDLENMANLLKQFKLVLWSAFFLVPTGRAQMADMLSADEVERTFATLYRFSKELPFKVKTTEAQHYRRYIIQQRLKSKGQRPFTAGDDGWEKTIPGLLPINDGKGFVFVSHTGEVCPSGFLPVSAGNVRVVSLTEIYRNSPVLTALRDTSNLQGKCGGCEFKEICGGSRARAYAVTGNMFAEDPCCNYIPPQLRVSDAI
;
A
#
# COMPACT_ATOMS: atom_id res chain seq x y z
N MET A 1 -28.42 1.29 -7.37
CA MET A 1 -28.33 0.29 -6.29
C MET A 1 -27.00 0.49 -5.60
N ASN A 2 -27.01 1.14 -4.44
CA ASN A 2 -25.80 1.32 -3.61
C ASN A 2 -25.64 0.05 -2.76
N THR A 3 -25.11 -1.02 -3.32
CA THR A 3 -24.62 -2.14 -2.52
C THR A 3 -23.33 -1.66 -1.86
N SER A 4 -23.41 -1.28 -0.59
CA SER A 4 -22.23 -0.98 0.21
C SER A 4 -21.31 -2.20 0.16
N PHE A 5 -20.06 -2.00 -0.29
CA PHE A 5 -19.06 -3.07 -0.38
C PHE A 5 -18.74 -3.55 1.03
N ASP A 6 -19.06 -4.81 1.33
CA ASP A 6 -18.86 -5.37 2.68
C ASP A 6 -17.40 -5.80 2.88
N LEU A 7 -16.63 -4.93 3.52
CA LEU A 7 -15.21 -5.16 3.84
C LEU A 7 -14.97 -6.33 4.81
N ASN A 8 -16.00 -6.84 5.49
CA ASN A 8 -15.88 -8.02 6.35
C ASN A 8 -15.89 -9.32 5.53
N ARG A 9 -16.57 -9.30 4.40
CA ARG A 9 -16.75 -10.49 3.55
C ARG A 9 -15.84 -10.53 2.34
N CYS A 10 -15.48 -9.36 1.79
CA CYS A 10 -14.68 -9.25 0.59
C CYS A 10 -13.59 -8.19 0.77
N PRO A 11 -12.31 -8.50 0.50
CA PRO A 11 -11.26 -7.49 0.47
C PRO A 11 -11.42 -6.60 -0.77
N LEU A 12 -11.14 -5.31 -0.62
CA LEU A 12 -11.00 -4.40 -1.75
C LEU A 12 -9.70 -4.65 -2.52
N ILE A 13 -8.66 -5.00 -1.77
CA ILE A 13 -7.30 -5.20 -2.30
C ILE A 13 -6.76 -6.53 -1.78
N VAL A 14 -6.35 -7.40 -2.72
CA VAL A 14 -5.55 -8.58 -2.44
C VAL A 14 -4.17 -8.37 -3.04
N ILE A 15 -3.14 -8.52 -2.22
CA ILE A 15 -1.74 -8.47 -2.66
C ILE A 15 -1.13 -9.86 -2.50
N TRP A 16 -0.51 -10.38 -3.55
CA TRP A 16 0.27 -11.59 -3.49
C TRP A 16 1.74 -11.29 -3.81
N GLU A 17 2.62 -11.56 -2.84
CA GLU A 17 4.06 -11.60 -3.02
C GLU A 17 4.43 -12.89 -3.74
N THR A 18 4.62 -12.81 -5.05
CA THR A 18 4.80 -13.99 -5.92
C THR A 18 6.14 -14.69 -5.73
N THR A 19 7.15 -13.93 -5.29
CA THR A 19 8.51 -14.39 -5.02
C THR A 19 9.21 -13.41 -4.06
N GLN A 20 10.19 -13.90 -3.32
CA GLN A 20 11.10 -13.05 -2.53
C GLN A 20 12.38 -12.69 -3.29
N ALA A 21 12.60 -13.29 -4.47
CA ALA A 21 13.80 -13.03 -5.27
C ALA A 21 13.78 -11.63 -5.89
N CYS A 22 14.92 -10.93 -5.81
CA CYS A 22 15.11 -9.60 -6.40
C CYS A 22 16.61 -9.33 -6.60
N ASP A 23 16.95 -8.53 -7.62
CA ASP A 23 18.34 -8.09 -7.88
C ASP A 23 18.63 -6.71 -7.26
N LEU A 24 17.63 -6.07 -6.63
CA LEU A 24 17.82 -4.83 -5.89
C LEU A 24 18.16 -5.11 -4.42
N SER A 25 18.92 -4.18 -3.81
CA SER A 25 19.35 -4.24 -2.41
C SER A 25 18.78 -3.08 -1.58
N CYS A 26 17.52 -2.72 -1.80
CA CYS A 26 16.86 -1.56 -1.19
C CYS A 26 17.04 -1.52 0.32
N CYS A 27 17.42 -0.35 0.85
CA CYS A 27 17.65 -0.15 2.30
C CYS A 27 16.38 -0.29 3.15
N HIS A 28 15.21 -0.07 2.55
CA HIS A 28 13.89 -0.13 3.20
C HIS A 28 13.07 -1.37 2.80
N CYS A 29 13.71 -2.41 2.24
CA CYS A 29 13.00 -3.57 1.70
C CYS A 29 12.22 -4.31 2.79
N ARG A 30 10.90 -4.26 2.72
CA ARG A 30 9.97 -4.99 3.59
C ARG A 30 10.20 -6.51 3.55
N ALA A 31 10.39 -7.06 2.35
CA ALA A 31 10.50 -8.49 2.13
C ALA A 31 11.87 -9.07 2.50
N CYS A 32 12.87 -8.26 2.85
CA CYS A 32 14.27 -8.72 2.97
C CYS A 32 14.68 -9.54 1.74
N ALA A 33 14.38 -9.02 0.55
CA ALA A 33 14.53 -9.75 -0.71
C ALA A 33 15.90 -10.40 -0.87
N GLN A 34 15.90 -11.59 -1.46
CA GLN A 34 17.05 -12.45 -1.70
C GLN A 34 17.36 -12.51 -3.20
N SER A 35 18.58 -12.89 -3.57
CA SER A 35 18.94 -13.02 -5.01
C SER A 35 18.27 -14.21 -5.71
N LYS A 36 17.94 -15.26 -4.95
CA LYS A 36 17.34 -16.51 -5.45
C LYS A 36 15.93 -16.68 -4.90
N ARG A 37 15.12 -17.43 -5.66
CA ARG A 37 13.77 -17.82 -5.25
C ARG A 37 13.84 -18.77 -4.03
N HIS A 38 12.88 -18.60 -3.13
CA HIS A 38 12.77 -19.46 -1.96
C HIS A 38 12.25 -20.86 -2.39
N PRO A 39 12.80 -21.98 -1.89
CA PRO A 39 12.40 -23.32 -2.33
C PRO A 39 10.95 -23.67 -2.00
N LEU A 40 10.37 -23.03 -0.98
CA LEU A 40 8.97 -23.22 -0.59
C LEU A 40 8.02 -22.17 -1.20
N GLU A 41 8.41 -21.47 -2.25
CA GLU A 41 7.47 -20.62 -3.00
C GLU A 41 6.31 -21.45 -3.56
N LEU A 42 5.12 -20.85 -3.63
CA LEU A 42 3.97 -21.50 -4.25
C LEU A 42 4.33 -21.94 -5.67
N THR A 43 4.11 -23.23 -5.96
CA THR A 43 4.24 -23.81 -7.31
C THR A 43 3.23 -23.16 -8.26
N THR A 44 3.37 -23.38 -9.56
CA THR A 44 2.40 -22.88 -10.55
C THR A 44 0.98 -23.40 -10.27
N MET A 45 0.82 -24.67 -9.86
CA MET A 45 -0.48 -25.25 -9.53
C MET A 45 -1.10 -24.61 -8.26
N GLU A 46 -0.28 -24.42 -7.22
CA GLU A 46 -0.73 -23.75 -5.99
C GLU A 46 -1.08 -22.27 -6.25
N ALA A 47 -0.30 -21.61 -7.12
CA ALA A 47 -0.56 -20.25 -7.56
C ALA A 47 -1.89 -20.12 -8.34
N GLU A 48 -2.20 -21.08 -9.22
CA GLU A 48 -3.50 -21.10 -9.91
C GLU A 48 -4.66 -21.33 -8.94
N LYS A 49 -4.48 -22.24 -7.96
CA LYS A 49 -5.49 -22.43 -6.90
C LYS A 49 -5.72 -21.13 -6.14
N LEU A 50 -4.64 -20.44 -5.73
CA LEU A 50 -4.74 -19.16 -5.06
C LEU A 50 -5.48 -18.11 -5.92
N ILE A 51 -5.17 -18.01 -7.22
CA ILE A 51 -5.84 -17.08 -8.13
C ILE A 51 -7.34 -17.38 -8.23
N ARG A 52 -7.76 -18.64 -8.24
CA ARG A 52 -9.19 -19.02 -8.18
C ARG A 52 -9.84 -18.59 -6.86
N ASP A 53 -9.18 -18.89 -5.73
CA ASP A 53 -9.67 -18.48 -4.41
C ASP A 53 -9.81 -16.95 -4.31
N ILE A 54 -8.88 -16.20 -4.94
CA ILE A 54 -8.98 -14.73 -5.04
C ILE A 54 -10.18 -14.33 -5.91
N ALA A 55 -10.38 -14.98 -7.05
CA ALA A 55 -11.50 -14.68 -7.95
C ALA A 55 -12.88 -14.89 -7.26
N ASP A 56 -13.00 -15.89 -6.39
CA ASP A 56 -14.23 -16.12 -5.59
C ASP A 56 -14.52 -14.96 -4.63
N LEU A 57 -13.50 -14.26 -4.15
CA LEU A 57 -13.65 -13.05 -3.31
C LEU A 57 -14.01 -11.80 -4.14
N LYS A 58 -13.82 -11.84 -5.47
CA LYS A 58 -14.12 -10.73 -6.40
C LYS A 58 -13.51 -9.38 -5.97
N PRO A 59 -12.23 -9.31 -5.59
CA PRO A 59 -11.63 -8.05 -5.19
C PRO A 59 -11.53 -7.10 -6.39
N PRO A 60 -11.88 -5.82 -6.25
CA PRO A 60 -11.67 -4.83 -7.31
C PRO A 60 -10.20 -4.68 -7.73
N ILE A 61 -9.26 -4.98 -6.82
CA ILE A 61 -7.82 -4.82 -7.05
C ILE A 61 -7.09 -6.09 -6.62
N PHE A 62 -6.41 -6.72 -7.58
CA PHE A 62 -5.48 -7.82 -7.33
C PHE A 62 -4.08 -7.39 -7.75
N ILE A 63 -3.09 -7.49 -6.85
CA ILE A 63 -1.72 -7.01 -7.09
C ILE A 63 -0.74 -8.17 -6.97
N LEU A 64 0.01 -8.41 -8.03
CA LEU A 64 1.17 -9.29 -8.07
C LEU A 64 2.41 -8.46 -7.73
N THR A 65 3.04 -8.78 -6.62
CA THR A 65 4.27 -8.11 -6.15
C THR A 65 5.32 -9.16 -5.78
N GLY A 66 6.39 -8.74 -5.12
CA GLY A 66 7.42 -9.66 -4.65
C GLY A 66 8.65 -8.92 -4.19
N GLY A 67 9.77 -9.59 -4.29
CA GLY A 67 11.04 -8.95 -4.56
C GLY A 67 10.97 -8.35 -5.97
N ASP A 68 11.07 -9.20 -7.00
CA ASP A 68 10.77 -8.85 -8.38
C ASP A 68 9.90 -9.95 -9.01
N PRO A 69 8.61 -9.71 -9.31
CA PRO A 69 7.73 -10.69 -9.93
C PRO A 69 8.29 -11.31 -11.21
N LEU A 70 9.11 -10.57 -11.98
CA LEU A 70 9.73 -11.03 -13.21
C LEU A 70 10.78 -12.14 -13.00
N LYS A 71 11.21 -12.38 -11.76
CA LYS A 71 12.03 -13.55 -11.39
C LYS A 71 11.27 -14.88 -11.45
N ARG A 72 9.93 -14.85 -11.51
CA ARG A 72 9.12 -16.05 -11.75
C ARG A 72 8.97 -16.31 -13.23
N SER A 73 9.41 -17.47 -13.69
CA SER A 73 9.31 -17.86 -15.12
C SER A 73 7.86 -18.00 -15.62
N ASP A 74 6.92 -18.32 -14.71
CA ASP A 74 5.50 -18.49 -15.01
C ASP A 74 4.66 -17.21 -14.83
N ILE A 75 5.27 -16.05 -14.54
CA ILE A 75 4.51 -14.83 -14.15
C ILE A 75 3.54 -14.36 -15.24
N PHE A 76 3.94 -14.37 -16.51
CA PHE A 76 3.06 -13.98 -17.63
C PHE A 76 1.88 -14.94 -17.79
N TYR A 77 2.10 -16.23 -17.54
CA TYR A 77 1.04 -17.22 -17.51
C TYR A 77 0.06 -16.92 -16.37
N LEU A 78 0.54 -16.66 -15.17
CA LEU A 78 -0.29 -16.34 -14.00
C LEU A 78 -1.11 -15.06 -14.18
N VAL A 79 -0.56 -14.02 -14.84
CA VAL A 79 -1.31 -12.82 -15.22
C VAL A 79 -2.47 -13.20 -16.14
N ARG A 80 -2.22 -13.99 -17.21
CA ARG A 80 -3.30 -14.43 -18.12
C ARG A 80 -4.35 -15.28 -17.41
N ARG A 81 -3.94 -16.14 -16.46
CA ARG A 81 -4.89 -16.94 -15.65
C ARG A 81 -5.76 -16.06 -14.77
N ALA A 82 -5.19 -15.03 -14.12
CA ALA A 82 -5.95 -14.08 -13.33
C ALA A 82 -7.01 -13.36 -14.19
N VAL A 83 -6.63 -12.89 -15.38
CA VAL A 83 -7.57 -12.26 -16.32
C VAL A 83 -8.66 -13.25 -16.76
N ALA A 84 -8.31 -14.50 -17.06
CA ALA A 84 -9.27 -15.53 -17.45
C ALA A 84 -10.30 -15.86 -16.35
N TYR A 85 -9.93 -15.68 -15.09
CA TYR A 85 -10.86 -15.78 -13.95
C TYR A 85 -11.62 -14.46 -13.63
N GLY A 86 -11.54 -13.45 -14.51
CA GLY A 86 -12.26 -12.18 -14.37
C GLY A 86 -11.64 -11.19 -13.39
N LEU A 87 -10.39 -11.41 -12.95
CA LEU A 87 -9.66 -10.46 -12.12
C LEU A 87 -9.04 -9.34 -12.99
N HIS A 88 -8.75 -8.22 -12.35
CA HIS A 88 -8.02 -7.10 -12.94
C HIS A 88 -6.62 -7.01 -12.32
N PRO A 89 -5.66 -7.90 -12.76
CA PRO A 89 -4.34 -7.95 -12.13
C PRO A 89 -3.55 -6.67 -12.39
N ALA A 90 -2.93 -6.14 -11.34
CA ALA A 90 -1.87 -5.16 -11.40
C ALA A 90 -0.55 -5.82 -11.00
N MET A 91 0.59 -5.25 -11.40
CA MET A 91 1.90 -5.79 -11.05
C MET A 91 2.84 -4.67 -10.61
N THR A 92 3.68 -5.00 -9.62
CA THR A 92 4.75 -4.09 -9.16
C THR A 92 6.11 -4.75 -9.39
N PRO A 93 6.64 -4.75 -10.64
CA PRO A 93 7.98 -5.25 -10.90
C PRO A 93 9.04 -4.29 -10.34
N SER A 94 10.22 -4.82 -10.09
CA SER A 94 11.40 -4.00 -9.79
C SER A 94 12.06 -3.53 -11.09
N ALA A 95 12.63 -2.32 -11.08
CA ALA A 95 13.37 -1.79 -12.24
C ALA A 95 14.77 -2.46 -12.35
N THR A 96 14.76 -3.77 -12.58
CA THR A 96 15.93 -4.62 -12.84
C THR A 96 16.15 -4.78 -14.34
N PRO A 97 17.26 -5.38 -14.80
CA PRO A 97 17.44 -5.72 -16.21
C PRO A 97 16.38 -6.64 -16.81
N LEU A 98 15.53 -7.28 -15.97
CA LEU A 98 14.41 -8.11 -16.44
C LEU A 98 13.21 -7.27 -16.90
N LEU A 99 13.09 -6.02 -16.46
CA LEU A 99 12.01 -5.12 -16.87
C LEU A 99 12.38 -4.42 -18.18
N THR A 100 12.42 -5.21 -19.27
CA THR A 100 12.71 -4.72 -20.61
C THR A 100 11.48 -4.13 -21.29
N ARG A 101 11.71 -3.44 -22.41
CA ARG A 101 10.62 -2.95 -23.27
C ARG A 101 9.71 -4.08 -23.74
N GLU A 102 10.28 -5.24 -24.10
CA GLU A 102 9.56 -6.46 -24.51
C GLU A 102 8.73 -7.03 -23.36
N ALA A 103 9.30 -7.10 -22.15
CA ALA A 103 8.57 -7.58 -20.98
C ALA A 103 7.34 -6.71 -20.68
N ILE A 104 7.43 -5.38 -20.81
CA ILE A 104 6.31 -4.47 -20.65
C ILE A 104 5.27 -4.66 -21.76
N ALA A 105 5.69 -4.85 -23.02
CA ALA A 105 4.79 -5.17 -24.11
C ALA A 105 4.07 -6.51 -23.86
N ASP A 106 4.76 -7.53 -23.34
CA ASP A 106 4.16 -8.82 -22.97
C ASP A 106 3.14 -8.70 -21.84
N LEU A 107 3.42 -7.89 -20.82
CA LEU A 107 2.46 -7.60 -19.75
C LEU A 107 1.21 -6.92 -20.32
N LYS A 108 1.36 -5.98 -21.26
CA LYS A 108 0.23 -5.36 -21.96
C LYS A 108 -0.57 -6.38 -22.76
N ARG A 109 0.11 -7.27 -23.51
CA ARG A 109 -0.55 -8.36 -24.25
C ARG A 109 -1.25 -9.39 -23.34
N ALA A 110 -0.73 -9.57 -22.13
CA ALA A 110 -1.35 -10.41 -21.11
C ALA A 110 -2.55 -9.73 -20.41
N HIS A 111 -2.95 -8.55 -20.87
CA HIS A 111 -4.03 -7.74 -20.30
C HIS A 111 -3.81 -7.31 -18.85
N LEU A 112 -2.55 -7.04 -18.47
CA LEU A 112 -2.27 -6.41 -17.17
C LEU A 112 -3.02 -5.08 -17.08
N SER A 113 -3.79 -4.89 -16.03
CA SER A 113 -4.63 -3.68 -15.88
C SER A 113 -3.83 -2.44 -15.49
N ARG A 114 -2.72 -2.61 -14.76
CA ARG A 114 -1.82 -1.55 -14.32
C ARG A 114 -0.46 -2.09 -13.96
N MET A 115 0.58 -1.36 -14.28
CA MET A 115 1.92 -1.56 -13.75
C MET A 115 2.25 -0.49 -12.73
N ALA A 116 2.98 -0.84 -11.67
CA ALA A 116 3.53 0.11 -10.72
C ALA A 116 5.04 -0.05 -10.65
N VAL A 117 5.77 1.06 -10.70
CA VAL A 117 7.22 1.08 -10.45
C VAL A 117 7.52 1.96 -9.27
N SER A 118 8.67 1.74 -8.65
CA SER A 118 9.08 2.52 -7.50
C SER A 118 10.09 3.58 -7.88
N LEU A 119 9.85 4.82 -7.42
CA LEU A 119 10.77 5.96 -7.56
C LEU A 119 10.85 6.67 -6.21
N ASP A 120 12.05 6.74 -5.62
CA ASP A 120 12.24 7.28 -4.25
C ASP A 120 13.11 8.54 -4.20
N GLY A 121 13.43 9.13 -5.34
CA GLY A 121 14.15 10.40 -5.48
C GLY A 121 14.04 10.90 -6.90
N ALA A 122 14.20 12.21 -7.08
CA ALA A 122 14.18 12.87 -8.38
C ALA A 122 15.57 12.89 -9.06
N SER A 123 16.58 12.31 -8.43
CA SER A 123 17.93 12.18 -9.00
C SER A 123 18.45 10.76 -8.88
N PRO A 124 19.43 10.38 -9.75
CA PRO A 124 20.09 9.08 -9.66
C PRO A 124 20.71 8.84 -8.28
N GLU A 125 21.38 9.84 -7.70
CA GLU A 125 22.10 9.73 -6.43
C GLU A 125 21.14 9.31 -5.30
N LEU A 126 20.00 9.98 -5.20
CA LEU A 126 19.03 9.70 -4.14
C LEU A 126 18.31 8.38 -4.38
N HIS A 127 17.81 8.14 -5.60
CA HIS A 127 17.05 6.93 -5.92
C HIS A 127 17.93 5.69 -5.85
N ASP A 128 19.10 5.70 -6.47
CA ASP A 128 19.99 4.53 -6.53
C ASP A 128 20.50 4.17 -5.13
N ALA A 129 20.78 5.18 -4.27
CA ALA A 129 21.11 4.94 -2.85
C ALA A 129 19.97 4.24 -2.10
N PHE A 130 18.70 4.58 -2.38
CA PHE A 130 17.54 3.88 -1.82
C PHE A 130 17.44 2.43 -2.29
N ARG A 131 17.66 2.20 -3.60
CA ARG A 131 17.53 0.89 -4.23
C ARG A 131 18.76 0.00 -4.06
N GLY A 132 19.90 0.58 -3.65
CA GLY A 132 21.16 -0.11 -3.46
C GLY A 132 21.78 -0.63 -4.75
N VAL A 133 21.41 -0.09 -5.91
CA VAL A 133 21.89 -0.50 -7.25
C VAL A 133 21.98 0.71 -8.16
N SER A 134 23.19 1.00 -8.62
CA SER A 134 23.46 2.08 -9.59
C SER A 134 22.71 1.85 -10.91
N GLY A 135 22.20 2.93 -11.51
CA GLY A 135 21.44 2.91 -12.75
C GLY A 135 19.96 2.48 -12.58
N SER A 136 19.50 2.21 -11.35
CA SER A 136 18.09 1.89 -11.07
C SER A 136 17.17 3.08 -11.43
N PHE A 137 17.62 4.31 -11.20
CA PHE A 137 16.88 5.53 -11.57
C PHE A 137 16.58 5.58 -13.08
N ALA A 138 17.62 5.45 -13.91
CA ALA A 138 17.47 5.50 -15.36
C ALA A 138 16.51 4.40 -15.87
N ARG A 139 16.71 3.16 -15.40
CA ARG A 139 15.81 2.03 -15.75
C ARG A 139 14.36 2.26 -15.31
N THR A 140 14.15 2.91 -14.16
CA THR A 140 12.79 3.23 -13.70
C THR A 140 12.11 4.22 -14.64
N LEU A 141 12.82 5.28 -15.08
CA LEU A 141 12.28 6.25 -16.01
C LEU A 141 12.02 5.65 -17.41
N GLU A 142 12.92 4.79 -17.90
CA GLU A 142 12.74 4.03 -19.14
C GLU A 142 11.47 3.16 -19.06
N ALA A 143 11.28 2.43 -17.96
CA ALA A 143 10.09 1.60 -17.77
C ALA A 143 8.79 2.42 -17.75
N ILE A 144 8.80 3.63 -17.17
CA ILE A 144 7.65 4.55 -17.22
C ILE A 144 7.41 4.99 -18.67
N HIS A 145 8.47 5.34 -19.41
CA HIS A 145 8.40 5.74 -20.81
C HIS A 145 7.78 4.62 -21.68
N TRP A 146 8.29 3.39 -21.58
CA TRP A 146 7.76 2.24 -22.33
C TRP A 146 6.32 1.91 -21.97
N ALA A 147 5.95 2.02 -20.69
CA ALA A 147 4.55 1.85 -20.27
C ALA A 147 3.64 2.89 -20.92
N ASN A 148 4.08 4.16 -21.00
CA ASN A 148 3.33 5.21 -21.69
C ASN A 148 3.23 4.95 -23.18
N GLU A 149 4.31 4.50 -23.82
CA GLU A 149 4.36 4.15 -25.25
C GLU A 149 3.34 3.05 -25.58
N PHE A 150 3.29 1.97 -24.79
CA PHE A 150 2.34 0.86 -24.99
C PHE A 150 0.93 1.14 -24.46
N GLY A 151 0.68 2.32 -23.88
CA GLY A 151 -0.60 2.64 -23.26
C GLY A 151 -0.96 1.69 -22.10
N LEU A 152 0.05 1.19 -21.37
CA LEU A 152 -0.14 0.44 -20.12
C LEU A 152 -0.28 1.44 -18.98
N PRO A 153 -1.41 1.48 -18.26
CA PRO A 153 -1.58 2.40 -17.14
C PRO A 153 -0.45 2.24 -16.11
N ILE A 154 0.22 3.35 -15.77
CA ILE A 154 1.39 3.33 -14.89
C ILE A 154 1.14 4.09 -13.60
N GLN A 155 1.54 3.50 -12.49
CA GLN A 155 1.57 4.07 -11.15
C GLN A 155 3.03 4.20 -10.69
N VAL A 156 3.32 5.28 -9.96
CA VAL A 156 4.60 5.41 -9.25
C VAL A 156 4.36 5.25 -7.76
N ASN A 157 5.20 4.45 -7.12
CA ASN A 157 5.26 4.27 -5.67
C ASN A 157 6.51 4.96 -5.12
N THR A 158 6.37 5.72 -4.05
CA THR A 158 7.48 6.36 -3.35
C THR A 158 7.43 6.00 -1.87
N SER A 159 8.49 5.41 -1.34
CA SER A 159 8.65 5.20 0.11
C SER A 159 9.14 6.49 0.75
N ILE A 160 8.27 7.14 1.54
CA ILE A 160 8.59 8.41 2.21
C ILE A 160 9.26 8.13 3.54
N SER A 161 10.43 8.73 3.74
CA SER A 161 11.25 8.64 4.94
C SER A 161 12.04 9.94 5.15
N LYS A 162 12.78 10.05 6.24
CA LYS A 162 13.70 11.19 6.46
C LYS A 162 14.70 11.38 5.34
N ARG A 163 15.05 10.30 4.61
CA ARG A 163 16.05 10.33 3.54
C ARG A 163 15.60 11.11 2.31
N ASN A 164 14.28 11.21 2.05
CA ASN A 164 13.76 11.76 0.79
C ASN A 164 12.55 12.69 0.94
N VAL A 165 12.04 12.92 2.13
CA VAL A 165 10.86 13.80 2.32
C VAL A 165 11.10 15.22 1.80
N HIS A 166 12.37 15.68 1.81
CA HIS A 166 12.78 16.99 1.29
C HIS A 166 12.76 17.08 -0.24
N ASP A 167 12.72 15.95 -0.94
CA ASP A 167 12.78 15.89 -2.42
C ASP A 167 11.40 15.78 -3.10
N LEU A 168 10.30 15.78 -2.34
CA LEU A 168 8.95 15.58 -2.87
C LEU A 168 8.54 16.60 -3.93
N GLU A 169 8.98 17.85 -3.84
CA GLU A 169 8.72 18.88 -4.86
C GLU A 169 9.43 18.56 -6.18
N ASN A 170 10.70 18.18 -6.11
CA ASN A 170 11.48 17.77 -7.28
C ASN A 170 10.85 16.54 -7.93
N MET A 171 10.43 15.55 -7.12
CA MET A 171 9.74 14.38 -7.62
C MET A 171 8.41 14.73 -8.29
N ALA A 172 7.60 15.64 -7.70
CA ALA A 172 6.37 16.09 -8.31
C ALA A 172 6.62 16.74 -9.68
N ASN A 173 7.66 17.57 -9.81
CA ASN A 173 8.06 18.21 -11.07
C ASN A 173 8.56 17.17 -12.10
N LEU A 174 9.33 16.18 -11.70
CA LEU A 174 9.77 15.10 -12.57
C LEU A 174 8.58 14.28 -13.07
N LEU A 175 7.67 13.90 -12.16
CA LEU A 175 6.52 13.03 -12.48
C LEU A 175 5.50 13.70 -13.41
N LYS A 176 5.40 15.05 -13.42
CA LYS A 176 4.55 15.78 -14.38
C LYS A 176 4.90 15.54 -15.86
N GLN A 177 6.11 15.08 -16.14
CA GLN A 177 6.58 14.81 -17.51
C GLN A 177 6.00 13.51 -18.09
N PHE A 178 5.34 12.68 -17.28
CA PHE A 178 4.82 11.37 -17.64
C PHE A 178 3.30 11.29 -17.52
N LYS A 179 2.70 10.41 -18.31
CA LYS A 179 1.26 10.06 -18.20
C LYS A 179 1.05 9.03 -17.11
N LEU A 180 0.91 9.48 -15.87
CA LEU A 180 0.63 8.61 -14.72
C LEU A 180 -0.87 8.55 -14.44
N VAL A 181 -1.32 7.42 -13.88
CA VAL A 181 -2.69 7.31 -13.33
C VAL A 181 -2.71 7.58 -11.83
N LEU A 182 -1.58 7.35 -11.14
CA LEU A 182 -1.50 7.44 -9.69
C LEU A 182 -0.05 7.61 -9.22
N TRP A 183 0.17 8.51 -8.27
CA TRP A 183 1.35 8.55 -7.41
C TRP A 183 0.96 8.10 -6.00
N SER A 184 1.57 7.03 -5.50
CA SER A 184 1.28 6.46 -4.17
C SER A 184 2.46 6.70 -3.22
N ALA A 185 2.21 7.51 -2.19
CA ALA A 185 3.15 7.84 -1.14
C ALA A 185 3.05 6.81 0.00
N PHE A 186 4.05 5.95 0.14
CA PHE A 186 4.15 4.93 1.18
C PHE A 186 4.93 5.50 2.37
N PHE A 187 4.28 5.73 3.48
CA PHE A 187 4.96 6.16 4.69
C PHE A 187 5.67 4.97 5.34
N LEU A 188 6.96 5.15 5.63
CA LEU A 188 7.82 4.08 6.11
C LEU A 188 7.23 3.37 7.34
N VAL A 189 7.21 2.04 7.27
CA VAL A 189 7.00 1.15 8.41
C VAL A 189 8.34 0.45 8.68
N PRO A 190 8.86 0.44 9.92
CA PRO A 190 10.16 -0.15 10.24
C PRO A 190 10.05 -1.68 10.31
N THR A 191 9.88 -2.28 9.12
CA THR A 191 9.73 -3.73 8.91
C THR A 191 10.76 -4.19 7.88
N GLY A 192 11.24 -5.43 7.98
CA GLY A 192 12.31 -5.95 7.13
C GLY A 192 13.62 -5.19 7.33
N ARG A 193 14.18 -4.59 6.26
CA ARG A 193 15.43 -3.79 6.33
C ARG A 193 15.19 -2.33 6.72
N ALA A 194 13.94 -1.86 6.74
CA ALA A 194 13.61 -0.49 7.10
C ALA A 194 13.94 -0.21 8.58
N GLN A 195 14.52 0.96 8.85
CA GLN A 195 14.99 1.34 10.17
C GLN A 195 14.06 2.37 10.84
N MET A 196 13.85 2.27 12.14
CA MET A 196 13.09 3.26 12.92
C MET A 196 13.68 4.66 12.81
N ALA A 197 15.01 4.78 12.72
CA ALA A 197 15.69 6.06 12.57
C ALA A 197 15.32 6.82 11.29
N ASP A 198 14.90 6.11 10.24
CA ASP A 198 14.48 6.68 8.97
C ASP A 198 12.99 7.10 8.97
N MET A 199 12.20 6.76 10.00
CA MET A 199 10.81 7.18 10.11
C MET A 199 10.69 8.68 10.30
N LEU A 200 9.66 9.28 9.71
CA LEU A 200 9.25 10.65 10.01
C LEU A 200 8.67 10.72 11.43
N SER A 201 8.91 11.82 12.11
CA SER A 201 8.16 12.18 13.32
C SER A 201 6.69 12.47 12.97
N ALA A 202 5.82 12.48 13.97
CA ALA A 202 4.40 12.77 13.79
C ALA A 202 4.17 14.18 13.16
N ASP A 203 4.98 15.15 13.53
CA ASP A 203 4.89 16.53 12.98
C ASP A 203 5.40 16.59 11.53
N GLU A 204 6.46 15.84 11.18
CA GLU A 204 6.92 15.74 9.80
C GLU A 204 5.89 15.07 8.91
N VAL A 205 5.18 14.04 9.43
CA VAL A 205 4.08 13.39 8.71
C VAL A 205 2.95 14.38 8.44
N GLU A 206 2.55 15.19 9.43
CA GLU A 206 1.48 16.17 9.25
C GLU A 206 1.87 17.27 8.24
N ARG A 207 3.13 17.75 8.26
CA ARG A 207 3.63 18.65 7.22
C ARG A 207 3.64 18.00 5.83
N THR A 208 4.03 16.73 5.75
CA THR A 208 4.01 15.97 4.49
C THR A 208 2.59 15.81 3.97
N PHE A 209 1.58 15.65 4.84
CA PHE A 209 0.18 15.63 4.44
C PHE A 209 -0.27 16.93 3.78
N ALA A 210 0.18 18.08 4.29
CA ALA A 210 -0.11 19.36 3.67
C ALA A 210 0.43 19.43 2.23
N THR A 211 1.67 18.99 2.02
CA THR A 211 2.30 18.89 0.70
C THR A 211 1.53 17.95 -0.23
N LEU A 212 1.22 16.72 0.21
CA LEU A 212 0.50 15.74 -0.61
C LEU A 212 -0.94 16.18 -0.90
N TYR A 213 -1.60 16.89 0.04
CA TYR A 213 -2.93 17.44 -0.19
C TYR A 213 -2.91 18.53 -1.27
N ARG A 214 -1.93 19.42 -1.25
CA ARG A 214 -1.70 20.40 -2.33
C ARG A 214 -1.46 19.68 -3.66
N PHE A 215 -0.54 18.70 -3.71
CA PHE A 215 -0.30 17.90 -4.91
C PHE A 215 -1.55 17.21 -5.44
N SER A 216 -2.43 16.74 -4.57
CA SER A 216 -3.70 16.12 -4.99
C SER A 216 -4.65 17.07 -5.73
N LYS A 217 -4.40 18.40 -5.66
CA LYS A 217 -5.17 19.45 -6.35
C LYS A 217 -4.46 19.96 -7.61
N GLU A 218 -3.13 19.94 -7.61
CA GLU A 218 -2.30 20.58 -8.64
C GLU A 218 -1.80 19.60 -9.71
N LEU A 219 -1.63 18.31 -9.34
CA LEU A 219 -1.06 17.33 -10.27
C LEU A 219 -2.11 16.74 -11.21
N PRO A 220 -1.74 16.41 -12.46
CA PRO A 220 -2.67 15.86 -13.45
C PRO A 220 -3.05 14.39 -13.22
N PHE A 221 -2.52 13.77 -12.18
CA PHE A 221 -2.78 12.40 -11.78
C PHE A 221 -3.17 12.30 -10.29
N LYS A 222 -3.76 11.18 -9.91
CA LYS A 222 -4.18 10.99 -8.51
C LYS A 222 -2.98 10.86 -7.58
N VAL A 223 -3.08 11.43 -6.37
CA VAL A 223 -2.13 11.25 -5.28
C VAL A 223 -2.84 10.56 -4.11
N LYS A 224 -2.27 9.49 -3.59
CA LYS A 224 -2.78 8.81 -2.40
C LYS A 224 -1.65 8.43 -1.44
N THR A 225 -2.00 8.11 -0.21
CA THR A 225 -1.08 7.58 0.80
C THR A 225 -1.31 6.09 1.04
N THR A 226 -0.25 5.40 1.45
CA THR A 226 -0.26 4.02 1.97
C THR A 226 0.50 4.02 3.29
N GLU A 227 0.06 3.21 4.26
CA GLU A 227 0.56 3.20 5.65
C GLU A 227 0.49 4.59 6.34
N ALA A 228 -0.54 5.35 5.96
CA ALA A 228 -0.84 6.66 6.54
C ALA A 228 -2.36 6.88 6.56
N GLN A 229 -3.09 6.00 7.25
CA GLN A 229 -4.54 6.03 7.34
C GLN A 229 -5.06 7.36 7.91
N HIS A 230 -4.28 8.02 8.77
CA HIS A 230 -4.59 9.32 9.36
C HIS A 230 -4.55 10.48 8.35
N TYR A 231 -4.07 10.28 7.13
CA TYR A 231 -4.29 11.22 6.02
C TYR A 231 -5.77 11.41 5.71
N ARG A 232 -6.63 10.38 5.94
CA ARG A 232 -8.08 10.51 5.77
C ARG A 232 -8.66 11.53 6.77
N ARG A 233 -8.22 11.48 8.04
CA ARG A 233 -8.55 12.51 9.04
C ARG A 233 -8.15 13.89 8.55
N TYR A 234 -6.91 14.03 8.07
CA TYR A 234 -6.39 15.29 7.54
C TYR A 234 -7.28 15.83 6.41
N ILE A 235 -7.62 15.01 5.41
CA ILE A 235 -8.50 15.43 4.29
C ILE A 235 -9.88 15.86 4.79
N ILE A 236 -10.49 15.13 5.73
CA ILE A 236 -11.80 15.49 6.31
C ILE A 236 -11.70 16.87 6.97
N GLN A 237 -10.69 17.10 7.79
CA GLN A 237 -10.49 18.37 8.49
C GLN A 237 -10.27 19.53 7.51
N GLN A 238 -9.47 19.36 6.46
CA GLN A 238 -9.26 20.40 5.44
C GLN A 238 -10.56 20.73 4.68
N ARG A 239 -11.38 19.72 4.36
CA ARG A 239 -12.68 19.96 3.70
C ARG A 239 -13.69 20.66 4.59
N LEU A 240 -13.79 20.28 5.87
CA LEU A 240 -14.66 20.98 6.82
C LEU A 240 -14.25 22.43 7.00
N LYS A 241 -12.94 22.68 7.18
CA LYS A 241 -12.37 24.03 7.28
C LYS A 241 -12.69 24.88 6.04
N SER A 242 -12.51 24.34 4.84
CA SER A 242 -12.77 25.06 3.59
C SER A 242 -14.25 25.41 3.37
N LYS A 243 -15.17 24.69 4.02
CA LYS A 243 -16.62 24.93 3.99
C LYS A 243 -17.13 25.75 5.17
N GLY A 244 -16.27 26.20 6.08
CA GLY A 244 -16.66 26.89 7.31
C GLY A 244 -17.50 26.01 8.26
N GLN A 245 -17.40 24.69 8.15
CA GLN A 245 -18.15 23.74 8.98
C GLN A 245 -17.42 23.46 10.28
N ARG A 246 -18.18 23.11 11.33
CA ARG A 246 -17.60 22.73 12.64
C ARG A 246 -16.69 21.49 12.50
N PRO A 247 -15.70 21.33 13.38
CA PRO A 247 -14.90 20.12 13.45
C PRO A 247 -15.76 18.86 13.65
N PHE A 248 -15.27 17.74 13.15
CA PHE A 248 -15.86 16.42 13.35
C PHE A 248 -15.76 16.05 14.85
N THR A 249 -16.82 15.47 15.41
CA THR A 249 -16.86 15.08 16.83
C THR A 249 -17.26 13.60 16.98
N ALA A 250 -17.01 13.03 18.15
CA ALA A 250 -17.44 11.67 18.46
C ALA A 250 -18.97 11.55 18.34
N GLY A 251 -19.43 10.54 17.58
CA GLY A 251 -20.85 10.34 17.29
C GLY A 251 -21.35 11.00 16.00
N ASP A 252 -20.50 11.73 15.29
CA ASP A 252 -20.82 12.21 13.94
C ASP A 252 -20.70 11.08 12.91
N ASP A 253 -21.81 10.53 12.43
CA ASP A 253 -21.90 9.52 11.36
C ASP A 253 -21.81 10.16 9.96
N GLY A 254 -20.94 11.16 9.79
CA GLY A 254 -21.05 12.04 8.61
C GLY A 254 -19.81 12.14 7.72
N TRP A 255 -18.72 11.38 7.98
CA TRP A 255 -17.53 11.45 7.12
C TRP A 255 -17.81 10.99 5.67
N GLU A 256 -18.75 10.05 5.47
CA GLU A 256 -19.20 9.59 4.15
C GLU A 256 -19.83 10.71 3.34
N LYS A 257 -20.60 11.59 3.99
CA LYS A 257 -21.18 12.80 3.38
C LYS A 257 -20.10 13.85 3.08
N THR A 258 -19.05 13.91 3.89
CA THR A 258 -17.93 14.86 3.72
C THR A 258 -17.06 14.46 2.54
N ILE A 259 -16.79 13.15 2.36
CA ILE A 259 -15.96 12.61 1.28
C ILE A 259 -16.61 11.35 0.72
N PRO A 260 -17.51 11.48 -0.25
CA PRO A 260 -18.09 10.32 -0.93
C PRO A 260 -17.02 9.39 -1.51
N GLY A 261 -17.17 8.09 -1.29
CA GLY A 261 -16.24 7.07 -1.81
C GLY A 261 -14.94 6.89 -1.01
N LEU A 262 -14.78 7.59 0.11
CA LEU A 262 -13.69 7.29 1.05
C LEU A 262 -14.03 6.02 1.83
N LEU A 263 -13.21 4.99 1.69
CA LEU A 263 -13.44 3.70 2.34
C LEU A 263 -12.55 3.53 3.58
N PRO A 264 -13.05 2.92 4.66
CA PRO A 264 -12.31 2.69 5.90
C PRO A 264 -11.37 1.47 5.82
N ILE A 265 -10.50 1.47 4.78
CA ILE A 265 -9.57 0.37 4.52
C ILE A 265 -8.39 0.47 5.48
N ASN A 266 -8.02 -0.67 6.08
CA ASN A 266 -6.83 -0.78 6.93
C ASN A 266 -6.24 -2.20 6.81
N ASP A 267 -5.13 -2.47 7.48
CA ASP A 267 -4.54 -3.80 7.57
C ASP A 267 -5.60 -4.80 8.07
N GLY A 268 -5.88 -5.84 7.30
CA GLY A 268 -6.92 -6.83 7.60
C GLY A 268 -8.38 -6.37 7.39
N LYS A 269 -8.62 -5.08 7.17
CA LYS A 269 -9.95 -4.49 6.89
C LYS A 269 -10.00 -3.99 5.44
N GLY A 270 -10.55 -4.80 4.54
CA GLY A 270 -10.57 -4.49 3.10
C GLY A 270 -9.22 -4.68 2.41
N PHE A 271 -8.22 -5.18 3.11
CA PHE A 271 -6.86 -5.42 2.64
C PHE A 271 -6.37 -6.77 3.16
N VAL A 272 -5.72 -7.56 2.31
CA VAL A 272 -5.08 -8.81 2.69
C VAL A 272 -3.85 -9.06 1.83
N PHE A 273 -2.85 -9.65 2.45
CA PHE A 273 -1.57 -9.99 1.83
C PHE A 273 -1.34 -11.50 1.90
N VAL A 274 -0.85 -12.08 0.80
CA VAL A 274 -0.40 -13.47 0.74
C VAL A 274 1.10 -13.47 0.42
N SER A 275 1.89 -14.16 1.23
CA SER A 275 3.34 -14.27 1.02
C SER A 275 3.67 -15.26 -0.12
N HIS A 276 4.93 -15.28 -0.53
CA HIS A 276 5.45 -16.23 -1.51
C HIS A 276 5.34 -17.70 -1.07
N THR A 277 5.24 -17.97 0.24
CA THR A 277 5.05 -19.31 0.81
C THR A 277 3.59 -19.64 1.13
N GLY A 278 2.66 -18.76 0.77
CA GLY A 278 1.23 -18.95 1.01
C GLY A 278 0.72 -18.49 2.37
N GLU A 279 1.57 -17.89 3.20
CA GLU A 279 1.18 -17.31 4.48
C GLU A 279 0.31 -16.08 4.24
N VAL A 280 -0.82 -15.99 4.93
CA VAL A 280 -1.75 -14.87 4.86
C VAL A 280 -1.52 -13.93 6.02
N CYS A 281 -1.35 -12.64 5.72
CA CYS A 281 -1.16 -11.58 6.71
C CYS A 281 -2.15 -10.43 6.47
N PRO A 282 -2.45 -9.60 7.49
CA PRO A 282 -3.31 -8.43 7.34
C PRO A 282 -2.80 -7.43 6.30
N SER A 283 -1.49 -7.24 6.21
CA SER A 283 -0.80 -6.53 5.13
C SER A 283 0.64 -7.05 5.01
N GLY A 284 1.33 -6.64 3.93
CA GLY A 284 2.74 -6.97 3.77
C GLY A 284 3.67 -6.31 4.79
N PHE A 285 3.20 -5.31 5.53
CA PHE A 285 3.95 -4.61 6.57
C PHE A 285 3.59 -5.09 7.99
N LEU A 286 2.56 -5.90 8.14
CA LEU A 286 2.11 -6.48 9.41
C LEU A 286 2.25 -8.02 9.35
N PRO A 287 3.42 -8.58 9.70
CA PRO A 287 3.74 -9.99 9.53
C PRO A 287 3.14 -10.85 10.66
N VAL A 288 1.84 -10.69 10.91
CA VAL A 288 1.07 -11.51 11.85
C VAL A 288 0.28 -12.54 11.04
N SER A 289 0.52 -13.82 11.30
CA SER A 289 -0.14 -14.90 10.58
C SER A 289 -1.64 -14.92 10.83
N ALA A 290 -2.41 -14.94 9.75
CA ALA A 290 -3.86 -15.15 9.75
C ALA A 290 -4.24 -16.55 9.26
N GLY A 291 -3.29 -17.32 8.72
CA GLY A 291 -3.44 -18.66 8.17
C GLY A 291 -2.56 -18.88 6.93
N ASN A 292 -2.66 -20.05 6.29
CA ASN A 292 -1.89 -20.38 5.10
C ASN A 292 -2.79 -20.99 4.01
N VAL A 293 -2.68 -20.50 2.77
CA VAL A 293 -3.53 -20.92 1.62
C VAL A 293 -3.28 -22.35 1.16
N ARG A 294 -2.20 -22.99 1.62
CA ARG A 294 -1.99 -24.43 1.42
C ARG A 294 -2.90 -25.30 2.26
N VAL A 295 -3.36 -24.78 3.40
CA VAL A 295 -4.17 -25.52 4.37
C VAL A 295 -5.64 -25.16 4.24
N VAL A 296 -5.96 -23.85 4.12
CA VAL A 296 -7.32 -23.32 4.13
C VAL A 296 -7.47 -22.32 2.99
N SER A 297 -8.64 -22.22 2.37
CA SER A 297 -8.86 -21.25 1.29
C SER A 297 -8.70 -19.79 1.77
N LEU A 298 -8.26 -18.92 0.87
CA LEU A 298 -8.13 -17.49 1.19
C LEU A 298 -9.47 -16.88 1.64
N THR A 299 -10.57 -17.34 1.05
CA THR A 299 -11.93 -16.92 1.41
C THR A 299 -12.25 -17.21 2.88
N GLU A 300 -11.95 -18.43 3.32
CA GLU A 300 -12.17 -18.84 4.71
C GLU A 300 -11.28 -18.07 5.67
N ILE A 301 -9.98 -17.94 5.34
CA ILE A 301 -9.03 -17.16 6.16
C ILE A 301 -9.49 -15.70 6.26
N TYR A 302 -9.85 -15.07 5.12
CA TYR A 302 -10.24 -13.67 5.13
C TYR A 302 -11.47 -13.43 6.00
N ARG A 303 -12.47 -14.30 5.94
CA ARG A 303 -13.74 -14.12 6.66
C ARG A 303 -13.65 -14.46 8.14
N ASN A 304 -12.92 -15.51 8.49
CA ASN A 304 -13.05 -16.17 9.78
C ASN A 304 -11.77 -16.18 10.64
N SER A 305 -10.62 -15.73 10.10
CA SER A 305 -9.40 -15.65 10.90
C SER A 305 -9.58 -14.71 12.11
N PRO A 306 -9.29 -15.18 13.34
CA PRO A 306 -9.39 -14.35 14.54
C PRO A 306 -8.56 -13.05 14.44
N VAL A 307 -7.39 -13.11 13.81
CA VAL A 307 -6.50 -11.95 13.61
C VAL A 307 -7.19 -10.90 12.74
N LEU A 308 -7.76 -11.30 11.59
CA LEU A 308 -8.40 -10.38 10.67
C LEU A 308 -9.73 -9.84 11.24
N THR A 309 -10.47 -10.68 11.95
CA THR A 309 -11.71 -10.28 12.62
C THR A 309 -11.44 -9.26 13.71
N ALA A 310 -10.42 -9.49 14.55
CA ALA A 310 -10.05 -8.54 15.61
C ALA A 310 -9.58 -7.18 15.06
N LEU A 311 -8.88 -7.14 13.91
CA LEU A 311 -8.45 -5.89 13.26
C LEU A 311 -9.60 -5.09 12.64
N ARG A 312 -10.73 -5.74 12.32
CA ARG A 312 -11.93 -5.06 11.79
C ARG A 312 -12.74 -4.39 12.88
N ASP A 313 -12.64 -4.87 14.12
CA ASP A 313 -13.32 -4.32 15.28
C ASP A 313 -12.50 -3.15 15.87
N THR A 314 -12.95 -1.93 15.61
CA THR A 314 -12.31 -0.71 16.08
C THR A 314 -12.40 -0.50 17.59
N SER A 315 -13.22 -1.29 18.30
CA SER A 315 -13.27 -1.26 19.77
C SER A 315 -12.00 -1.82 20.42
N ASN A 316 -11.24 -2.64 19.68
CA ASN A 316 -9.94 -3.17 20.14
C ASN A 316 -8.81 -2.12 20.10
N LEU A 317 -9.01 -0.97 19.42
CA LEU A 317 -7.99 0.07 19.33
C LEU A 317 -7.72 0.71 20.70
N GLN A 318 -6.45 1.01 20.95
CA GLN A 318 -5.96 1.52 22.22
C GLN A 318 -5.37 2.94 22.07
N GLY A 319 -5.08 3.58 23.20
CA GLY A 319 -4.49 4.92 23.25
C GLY A 319 -5.32 5.95 22.49
N LYS A 320 -4.66 6.90 21.85
CA LYS A 320 -5.33 7.95 21.05
C LYS A 320 -6.23 7.39 19.96
N CYS A 321 -5.85 6.27 19.33
CA CYS A 321 -6.65 5.65 18.27
C CYS A 321 -7.98 5.11 18.81
N GLY A 322 -8.00 4.50 19.99
CA GLY A 322 -9.21 3.98 20.63
C GLY A 322 -10.22 5.06 21.00
N GLY A 323 -9.71 6.18 21.50
CA GLY A 323 -10.52 7.35 21.85
C GLY A 323 -10.78 8.34 20.71
N CYS A 324 -10.39 8.04 19.46
CA CYS A 324 -10.46 9.00 18.37
C CYS A 324 -11.82 8.99 17.67
N GLU A 325 -12.41 10.15 17.42
CA GLU A 325 -13.64 10.32 16.64
C GLU A 325 -13.48 9.85 15.18
N PHE A 326 -12.25 9.78 14.68
CA PHE A 326 -11.93 9.27 13.34
C PHE A 326 -11.62 7.77 13.31
N LYS A 327 -11.75 7.03 14.41
CA LYS A 327 -11.29 5.64 14.50
C LYS A 327 -11.87 4.73 13.42
N GLU A 328 -13.13 4.90 13.05
CA GLU A 328 -13.81 4.08 12.05
C GLU A 328 -13.23 4.26 10.64
N ILE A 329 -12.92 5.50 10.26
CA ILE A 329 -12.39 5.82 8.94
C ILE A 329 -10.86 5.73 8.87
N CYS A 330 -10.18 5.95 9.98
CA CYS A 330 -8.73 6.04 10.08
C CYS A 330 -8.13 4.79 10.74
N GLY A 331 -8.28 4.65 12.04
CA GLY A 331 -7.71 3.59 12.85
C GLY A 331 -6.18 3.59 12.97
N GLY A 332 -5.45 4.52 12.35
CA GLY A 332 -3.97 4.54 12.28
C GLY A 332 -3.36 3.38 11.48
N SER A 333 -2.05 3.38 11.23
CA SER A 333 -1.36 2.23 10.64
C SER A 333 -1.17 1.15 11.70
N ARG A 334 -1.84 0.03 11.52
CA ARG A 334 -1.73 -1.13 12.43
C ARG A 334 -0.37 -1.79 12.30
N ALA A 335 0.17 -1.77 11.06
CA ALA A 335 1.52 -2.25 10.78
C ALA A 335 2.59 -1.42 11.52
N ARG A 336 2.49 -0.09 11.50
CA ARG A 336 3.45 0.77 12.20
C ARG A 336 3.28 0.67 13.71
N ALA A 337 2.06 0.64 14.22
CA ALA A 337 1.80 0.41 15.63
C ALA A 337 2.47 -0.89 16.10
N TYR A 338 2.27 -1.99 15.39
CA TYR A 338 2.92 -3.27 15.68
C TYR A 338 4.44 -3.22 15.60
N ALA A 339 4.99 -2.66 14.52
CA ALA A 339 6.44 -2.62 14.32
C ALA A 339 7.19 -1.82 15.39
N VAL A 340 6.54 -0.80 15.98
CA VAL A 340 7.15 0.05 17.01
C VAL A 340 6.91 -0.47 18.43
N THR A 341 5.72 -1.05 18.69
CA THR A 341 5.28 -1.38 20.06
C THR A 341 5.12 -2.88 20.33
N GLY A 342 5.15 -3.72 19.30
CA GLY A 342 4.77 -5.13 19.38
C GLY A 342 3.25 -5.37 19.47
N ASN A 343 2.43 -4.32 19.51
CA ASN A 343 0.98 -4.41 19.65
C ASN A 343 0.26 -3.74 18.47
N MET A 344 -0.44 -4.54 17.65
CA MET A 344 -1.16 -4.05 16.47
C MET A 344 -2.38 -3.17 16.80
N PHE A 345 -2.81 -3.13 18.05
CA PHE A 345 -3.92 -2.29 18.51
C PHE A 345 -3.47 -0.98 19.17
N ALA A 346 -2.18 -0.81 19.40
CA ALA A 346 -1.63 0.42 19.98
C ALA A 346 -1.92 1.63 19.07
N GLU A 347 -1.77 2.83 19.60
CA GLU A 347 -1.88 4.05 18.81
C GLU A 347 -0.79 4.12 17.73
N ASP A 348 -1.09 4.78 16.59
CA ASP A 348 -0.09 5.04 15.56
C ASP A 348 0.91 6.09 16.05
N PRO A 349 2.20 5.77 16.20
CA PRO A 349 3.20 6.69 16.75
C PRO A 349 3.47 7.91 15.84
N CYS A 350 3.09 7.84 14.56
CA CYS A 350 3.26 8.94 13.61
C CYS A 350 2.03 9.86 13.50
N CYS A 351 1.05 9.73 14.40
CA CYS A 351 -0.09 10.64 14.46
C CYS A 351 0.09 11.65 15.60
N ASN A 352 0.14 12.96 15.28
CA ASN A 352 0.20 14.02 16.28
C ASN A 352 -1.18 14.53 16.71
N TYR A 353 -2.25 14.03 16.09
CA TYR A 353 -3.60 14.45 16.44
C TYR A 353 -4.00 13.94 17.82
N ILE A 354 -4.47 14.87 18.66
CA ILE A 354 -5.03 14.58 19.99
C ILE A 354 -6.55 14.73 19.90
N PRO A 355 -7.31 13.63 20.05
CA PRO A 355 -8.78 13.69 20.12
C PRO A 355 -9.29 14.64 21.18
N PRO A 356 -10.40 15.38 20.97
CA PRO A 356 -10.91 16.37 21.91
C PRO A 356 -11.10 15.83 23.34
N GLN A 357 -11.58 14.60 23.45
CA GLN A 357 -11.82 13.94 24.74
C GLN A 357 -10.54 13.57 25.52
N LEU A 358 -9.38 13.58 24.86
CA LEU A 358 -8.08 13.32 25.49
C LEU A 358 -7.27 14.62 25.69
N ARG A 359 -7.78 15.76 25.29
CA ARG A 359 -7.18 17.05 25.62
C ARG A 359 -7.43 17.27 27.11
N VAL A 360 -6.37 17.35 27.89
CA VAL A 360 -6.47 17.82 29.27
C VAL A 360 -7.09 19.21 29.16
N SER A 361 -8.23 19.40 29.81
CA SER A 361 -8.77 20.75 30.01
C SER A 361 -7.74 21.51 30.83
N ASP A 362 -6.96 22.38 30.20
CA ASP A 362 -6.28 23.47 30.92
C ASP A 362 -7.35 24.39 31.46
N ALA A 363 -8.04 23.90 32.49
CA ALA A 363 -8.95 24.64 33.30
C ALA A 363 -8.24 24.88 34.63
N ILE A 364 -7.43 25.94 34.68
CA ILE A 364 -7.22 26.73 35.90
C ILE A 364 -7.22 28.18 35.49
#